data_ae400fccdbb22617dfb5907cecb10944
#
_entry.id   ae400fccdbb22617dfb5907cecb10944
#
_cell.length_a   1.000
_cell.length_b   1.000
_cell.length_c   1.000
_cell.angle_alpha   90.00
_cell.angle_beta   90.00
_cell.angle_gamma   90.00
#
_symmetry.space_group_name_H-M   'P 1'
#
loop_
_entity.id
_entity.type
_entity.pdbx_description
1 polymer ?
#
loop_
_entity_poly.entity_id
_entity_poly.type
_entity_poly.pdbx_seq_one_letter_code
_entity_poly.pdbx_strand_id
1 'polypeptide(L)'
;LGEECVTSDSAPPLVLVHGLLDTPAVFNALKRELAGGRHPLLIPALPLRLGRTPTMEAAELLGGHIEAAFGRDQPIDLLGFSMGGVIGRCWLQLLGGLGRTRRFFSVGSPQQGTLTARPWPSRVFSGIADLRNGSALLERLNGDLDGLQRIECHSFYSA
;
A
#
# COMPACT_ATOMS: atom_id res chain seq x y z
N LEU A 1 44.11 3.97 14.54
CA LEU A 1 42.98 4.88 14.64
C LEU A 1 41.93 4.40 13.60
N GLY A 2 41.06 3.48 14.03
CA GLY A 2 39.97 2.95 13.21
C GLY A 2 38.84 3.94 13.21
N GLU A 3 38.43 4.43 12.03
CA GLU A 3 37.13 5.04 11.83
C GLU A 3 36.09 3.93 11.91
N GLU A 4 35.38 3.83 13.04
CA GLU A 4 34.14 3.09 13.10
C GLU A 4 33.10 3.84 12.22
N CYS A 5 32.86 3.29 11.05
CA CYS A 5 31.72 3.68 10.24
C CYS A 5 30.46 3.25 11.00
N VAL A 6 29.92 4.13 11.83
CA VAL A 6 28.60 3.98 12.42
C VAL A 6 27.61 4.16 11.27
N THR A 7 27.27 3.06 10.60
CA THR A 7 26.08 3.03 9.77
C THR A 7 24.90 3.23 10.70
N SER A 8 24.32 4.43 10.71
CA SER A 8 23.05 4.65 11.37
C SER A 8 22.03 3.76 10.65
N ASP A 9 21.71 2.62 11.24
CA ASP A 9 20.68 1.70 10.79
C ASP A 9 19.30 2.32 11.11
N SER A 10 19.07 3.52 10.56
CA SER A 10 17.78 4.17 10.65
C SER A 10 16.79 3.38 9.79
N ALA A 11 15.69 2.95 10.41
CA ALA A 11 14.63 2.25 9.69
C ALA A 11 14.21 3.06 8.45
N PRO A 12 13.98 2.41 7.30
CA PRO A 12 13.57 3.11 6.09
C PRO A 12 12.25 3.87 6.29
N PRO A 13 11.98 4.89 5.47
CA PRO A 13 10.71 5.59 5.48
C PRO A 13 9.54 4.62 5.43
N LEU A 14 8.48 4.93 6.18
CA LEU A 14 7.24 4.15 6.17
C LEU A 14 6.15 4.92 5.43
N VAL A 15 5.57 4.27 4.43
CA VAL A 15 4.44 4.78 3.64
C VAL A 15 3.16 4.11 4.12
N LEU A 16 2.14 4.90 4.48
CA LEU A 16 0.85 4.43 4.98
C LEU A 16 -0.25 4.76 3.96
N VAL A 17 -0.97 3.74 3.48
CA VAL A 17 -2.01 3.87 2.44
C VAL A 17 -3.37 3.57 3.03
N HIS A 18 -4.25 4.58 3.05
CA HIS A 18 -5.60 4.48 3.62
C HIS A 18 -6.60 3.71 2.73
N GLY A 19 -7.73 3.35 3.32
CA GLY A 19 -8.83 2.64 2.63
C GLY A 19 -9.82 3.56 1.92
N LEU A 20 -10.89 2.95 1.40
CA LEU A 20 -11.86 3.56 0.49
C LEU A 20 -12.59 4.79 1.06
N LEU A 21 -13.10 4.69 2.28
CA LEU A 21 -13.86 5.76 2.95
C LEU A 21 -13.02 6.50 3.99
N ASP A 22 -11.72 6.23 4.00
CA ASP A 22 -10.79 6.79 4.97
C ASP A 22 -10.05 8.00 4.40
N THR A 23 -9.40 8.68 5.30
CA THR A 23 -8.42 9.73 5.01
C THR A 23 -7.11 9.39 5.73
N PRO A 24 -6.02 10.11 5.49
CA PRO A 24 -4.78 9.95 6.27
C PRO A 24 -4.98 9.95 7.79
N ALA A 25 -6.07 10.54 8.28
CA ALA A 25 -6.40 10.59 9.72
C ALA A 25 -6.66 9.22 10.35
N VAL A 26 -7.00 8.19 9.57
CA VAL A 26 -7.16 6.81 10.08
C VAL A 26 -5.88 6.31 10.76
N PHE A 27 -4.73 6.84 10.37
CA PHE A 27 -3.43 6.49 10.93
C PHE A 27 -3.01 7.33 12.13
N ASN A 28 -3.84 8.23 12.67
CA ASN A 28 -3.44 9.12 13.76
C ASN A 28 -3.04 8.36 15.04
N ALA A 29 -3.70 7.24 15.36
CA ALA A 29 -3.30 6.40 16.48
C ALA A 29 -1.94 5.75 16.24
N LEU A 30 -1.75 5.15 15.07
CA LEU A 30 -0.48 4.52 14.68
C LEU A 30 0.66 5.54 14.67
N LYS A 31 0.42 6.75 14.15
CA LYS A 31 1.42 7.83 14.17
C LYS A 31 1.89 8.15 15.59
N ARG A 32 0.97 8.20 16.55
CA ARG A 32 1.31 8.46 17.97
C ARG A 32 2.17 7.35 18.56
N GLU A 33 1.82 6.09 18.27
CA GLU A 33 2.59 4.93 18.74
C GLU A 33 3.99 4.87 18.12
N LEU A 34 4.12 5.30 16.86
CA LEU A 34 5.40 5.33 16.15
C LEU A 34 6.22 6.60 16.45
N ALA A 35 5.63 7.60 17.13
CA ALA A 35 6.31 8.85 17.44
C ALA A 35 7.55 8.61 18.31
N GLY A 36 8.71 8.99 17.82
CA GLY A 36 10.00 8.78 18.47
C GLY A 36 10.80 7.57 18.00
N GLY A 37 10.22 6.66 17.23
CA GLY A 37 10.90 5.45 16.75
C GLY A 37 10.94 5.25 15.25
N ARG A 38 10.05 5.91 14.50
CA ARG A 38 9.92 5.69 13.07
C ARG A 38 9.70 6.97 12.28
N HIS A 39 10.72 7.42 11.59
CA HIS A 39 10.68 8.56 10.68
C HIS A 39 11.62 8.34 9.50
N PRO A 40 11.36 8.91 8.32
CA PRO A 40 10.15 9.68 7.97
C PRO A 40 8.91 8.83 7.70
N LEU A 41 7.72 9.46 7.85
CA LEU A 41 6.42 8.89 7.47
C LEU A 41 5.85 9.63 6.27
N LEU A 42 5.28 8.91 5.32
CA LEU A 42 4.48 9.45 4.22
C LEU A 42 3.07 8.86 4.28
N ILE A 43 2.07 9.71 4.36
CA ILE A 43 0.66 9.31 4.39
C ILE A 43 -0.08 10.08 3.29
N PRO A 44 -0.02 9.65 2.03
CA PRO A 44 -0.64 10.37 0.93
C PRO A 44 -2.17 10.36 1.05
N ALA A 45 -2.80 11.49 0.77
CA ALA A 45 -4.24 11.58 0.61
C ALA A 45 -4.60 11.17 -0.83
N LEU A 46 -4.99 9.92 -1.02
CA LEU A 46 -5.38 9.42 -2.33
C LEU A 46 -6.84 9.80 -2.65
N PRO A 47 -7.13 10.37 -3.84
CA PRO A 47 -8.47 10.80 -4.22
C PRO A 47 -9.32 9.61 -4.68
N LEU A 48 -9.72 8.72 -3.78
CA LEU A 48 -10.46 7.49 -4.10
C LEU A 48 -11.91 7.74 -4.55
N ARG A 49 -12.43 8.98 -4.38
CA ARG A 49 -13.73 9.46 -4.89
C ARG A 49 -14.88 8.49 -4.61
N LEU A 50 -14.97 7.99 -3.37
CA LEU A 50 -15.96 6.99 -2.95
C LEU A 50 -15.95 5.71 -3.81
N GLY A 51 -14.77 5.28 -4.25
CA GLY A 51 -14.61 4.06 -5.06
C GLY A 51 -14.78 4.23 -6.56
N ARG A 52 -14.85 5.46 -7.05
CA ARG A 52 -14.91 5.75 -8.49
C ARG A 52 -13.52 5.71 -9.14
N THR A 53 -12.48 6.01 -8.37
CA THR A 53 -11.10 5.94 -8.87
C THR A 53 -10.69 4.48 -9.04
N PRO A 54 -10.26 4.05 -10.24
CA PRO A 54 -9.72 2.71 -10.45
C PRO A 54 -8.53 2.45 -9.52
N THR A 55 -8.39 1.22 -9.06
CA THR A 55 -7.31 0.84 -8.14
C THR A 55 -5.92 1.06 -8.76
N MET A 56 -5.77 0.83 -10.06
CA MET A 56 -4.53 1.11 -10.78
C MET A 56 -4.17 2.59 -10.80
N GLU A 57 -5.14 3.47 -11.06
CA GLU A 57 -4.92 4.94 -11.02
C GLU A 57 -4.48 5.38 -9.61
N ALA A 58 -5.11 4.85 -8.56
CA ALA A 58 -4.70 5.12 -7.19
C ALA A 58 -3.27 4.62 -6.90
N ALA A 59 -2.87 3.48 -7.46
CA ALA A 59 -1.52 2.94 -7.34
C ALA A 59 -0.47 3.78 -8.08
N GLU A 60 -0.79 4.33 -9.24
CA GLU A 60 0.06 5.27 -9.98
C GLU A 60 0.27 6.57 -9.18
N LEU A 61 -0.80 7.13 -8.60
CA LEU A 61 -0.73 8.29 -7.73
C LEU A 61 0.12 8.01 -6.47
N LEU A 62 -0.03 6.84 -5.86
CA LEU A 62 0.80 6.40 -4.74
C LEU A 62 2.28 6.41 -5.13
N GLY A 63 2.63 5.82 -6.27
CA GLY A 63 4.00 5.81 -6.80
C GLY A 63 4.56 7.22 -6.99
N GLY A 64 3.76 8.13 -7.54
CA GLY A 64 4.13 9.53 -7.71
C GLY A 64 4.40 10.25 -6.38
N HIS A 65 3.58 10.02 -5.36
CA HIS A 65 3.81 10.58 -4.01
C HIS A 65 5.10 10.04 -3.38
N ILE A 66 5.37 8.72 -3.53
CA ILE A 66 6.59 8.10 -3.01
C ILE A 66 7.82 8.66 -3.70
N GLU A 67 7.79 8.78 -5.03
CA GLU A 67 8.90 9.34 -5.80
C GLU A 67 9.16 10.81 -5.46
N ALA A 68 8.11 11.61 -5.32
CA ALA A 68 8.22 13.01 -4.93
C ALA A 68 8.82 13.21 -3.53
N ALA A 69 8.48 12.32 -2.58
CA ALA A 69 8.95 12.43 -1.20
C ALA A 69 10.37 11.89 -0.99
N PHE A 70 10.73 10.79 -1.68
CA PHE A 70 11.94 10.01 -1.37
C PHE A 70 12.83 9.74 -2.60
N GLY A 71 12.54 10.32 -3.75
CA GLY A 71 13.24 10.00 -5.00
C GLY A 71 12.93 8.58 -5.48
N ARG A 72 13.73 8.09 -6.44
CA ARG A 72 13.47 6.78 -7.10
C ARG A 72 14.06 5.60 -6.35
N ASP A 73 15.19 5.79 -5.68
CA ASP A 73 16.04 4.70 -5.22
C ASP A 73 15.97 4.45 -3.71
N GLN A 74 15.40 5.38 -2.93
CA GLN A 74 15.31 5.25 -1.48
C GLN A 74 14.47 4.01 -1.12
N PRO A 75 15.02 3.02 -0.40
CA PRO A 75 14.25 1.91 0.13
C PRO A 75 13.15 2.39 1.08
N ILE A 76 11.99 1.75 1.03
CA ILE A 76 10.85 2.08 1.90
C ILE A 76 10.23 0.82 2.50
N ASP A 77 9.44 1.02 3.55
CA ASP A 77 8.44 0.05 4.01
C ASP A 77 7.04 0.58 3.68
N LEU A 78 6.13 -0.30 3.34
CA LEU A 78 4.77 0.03 2.90
C LEU A 78 3.74 -0.66 3.80
N LEU A 79 2.75 0.10 4.28
CA LEU A 79 1.59 -0.45 4.98
C LEU A 79 0.31 0.01 4.29
N GLY A 80 -0.53 -0.95 3.90
CA GLY A 80 -1.84 -0.70 3.34
C GLY A 80 -2.96 -1.15 4.27
N PHE A 81 -3.92 -0.26 4.54
CA PHE A 81 -5.11 -0.53 5.32
C PHE A 81 -6.31 -0.70 4.40
N SER A 82 -7.09 -1.79 4.58
CA SER A 82 -8.29 -2.07 3.78
C SER A 82 -7.97 -2.05 2.27
N MET A 83 -8.70 -1.30 1.44
CA MET A 83 -8.39 -1.11 0.01
C MET A 83 -6.94 -0.63 -0.22
N GLY A 84 -6.36 0.10 0.73
CA GLY A 84 -4.97 0.56 0.66
C GLY A 84 -3.95 -0.58 0.51
N GLY A 85 -4.24 -1.77 1.03
CA GLY A 85 -3.38 -2.93 0.83
C GLY A 85 -3.45 -3.48 -0.60
N VAL A 86 -4.60 -3.39 -1.26
CA VAL A 86 -4.73 -3.78 -2.68
C VAL A 86 -4.06 -2.74 -3.58
N ILE A 87 -4.24 -1.44 -3.29
CA ILE A 87 -3.53 -0.35 -3.97
C ILE A 87 -2.01 -0.54 -3.84
N GLY A 88 -1.52 -0.84 -2.64
CA GLY A 88 -0.11 -1.13 -2.39
C GLY A 88 0.40 -2.30 -3.23
N ARG A 89 -0.36 -3.40 -3.31
CA ARG A 89 0.00 -4.54 -4.16
C ARG A 89 0.06 -4.19 -5.65
N CYS A 90 -0.89 -3.39 -6.14
CA CYS A 90 -0.84 -2.91 -7.53
C CYS A 90 0.46 -2.16 -7.81
N TRP A 91 0.83 -1.23 -6.93
CA TRP A 91 2.09 -0.49 -7.08
C TRP A 91 3.30 -1.42 -6.99
N LEU A 92 3.34 -2.34 -6.03
CA LEU A 92 4.42 -3.30 -5.86
C LEU A 92 4.60 -4.19 -7.09
N GLN A 93 3.55 -4.93 -7.48
CA GLN A 93 3.63 -6.00 -8.46
C GLN A 93 3.56 -5.52 -9.91
N LEU A 94 2.84 -4.42 -10.18
CA LEU A 94 2.54 -3.97 -11.54
C LEU A 94 3.24 -2.67 -11.94
N LEU A 95 3.71 -1.88 -10.97
CA LEU A 95 4.30 -0.55 -11.21
C LEU A 95 5.75 -0.43 -10.71
N GLY A 96 6.40 -1.56 -10.43
CA GLY A 96 7.83 -1.61 -10.12
C GLY A 96 8.19 -1.30 -8.66
N GLY A 97 7.22 -1.14 -7.77
CA GLY A 97 7.46 -0.82 -6.36
C GLY A 97 8.28 -1.87 -5.59
N LEU A 98 8.28 -3.14 -6.05
CA LEU A 98 9.05 -4.22 -5.44
C LEU A 98 10.56 -3.93 -5.40
N GLY A 99 11.09 -3.23 -6.39
CA GLY A 99 12.53 -2.97 -6.50
C GLY A 99 13.10 -2.10 -5.37
N ARG A 100 12.24 -1.40 -4.63
CA ARG A 100 12.64 -0.50 -3.55
C ARG A 100 11.92 -0.74 -2.23
N THR A 101 11.01 -1.71 -2.15
CA THR A 101 10.25 -2.02 -0.93
C THR A 101 10.94 -3.15 -0.17
N ARG A 102 11.19 -2.94 1.13
CA ARG A 102 11.76 -3.96 2.01
C ARG A 102 10.69 -4.81 2.65
N ARG A 103 9.64 -4.15 3.17
CA ARG A 103 8.54 -4.79 3.90
C ARG A 103 7.21 -4.29 3.41
N PHE A 104 6.26 -5.19 3.33
CA PHE A 104 4.87 -4.87 3.03
C PHE A 104 3.94 -5.40 4.12
N PHE A 105 3.17 -4.50 4.71
CA PHE A 105 2.16 -4.80 5.72
C PHE A 105 0.77 -4.57 5.13
N SER A 106 -0.07 -5.58 5.19
CA SER A 106 -1.47 -5.55 4.73
C SER A 106 -2.39 -5.73 5.93
N VAL A 107 -3.23 -4.74 6.21
CA VAL A 107 -4.11 -4.74 7.39
C VAL A 107 -5.57 -4.68 6.95
N GLY A 108 -6.35 -5.72 7.23
CA GLY A 108 -7.77 -5.79 6.90
C GLY A 108 -8.07 -5.65 5.41
N SER A 109 -7.16 -6.06 4.53
CA SER A 109 -7.26 -5.84 3.08
C SER A 109 -7.94 -7.02 2.39
N PRO A 110 -8.87 -6.77 1.43
CA PRO A 110 -9.60 -7.82 0.73
C PRO A 110 -8.74 -8.44 -0.40
N GLN A 111 -7.68 -9.15 -0.03
CA GLN A 111 -6.70 -9.72 -0.97
C GLN A 111 -7.29 -10.78 -1.90
N GLN A 112 -8.36 -11.45 -1.48
CA GLN A 112 -9.13 -12.41 -2.26
C GLN A 112 -10.46 -11.83 -2.78
N GLY A 113 -10.65 -10.54 -2.58
CA GLY A 113 -11.89 -9.85 -2.90
C GLY A 113 -12.92 -9.83 -1.77
N THR A 114 -14.00 -9.11 -2.00
CA THR A 114 -15.11 -8.99 -1.06
C THR A 114 -16.46 -9.06 -1.75
N LEU A 115 -17.42 -9.73 -1.09
CA LEU A 115 -18.79 -9.81 -1.55
C LEU A 115 -19.53 -8.46 -1.46
N THR A 116 -19.12 -7.59 -0.53
CA THR A 116 -19.72 -6.27 -0.33
C THR A 116 -19.52 -5.33 -1.53
N ALA A 117 -18.57 -5.65 -2.42
CA ALA A 117 -18.35 -4.91 -3.66
C ALA A 117 -19.35 -5.23 -4.78
N ARG A 118 -20.14 -6.32 -4.66
CA ARG A 118 -21.05 -6.80 -5.72
C ARG A 118 -22.18 -5.83 -6.11
N PRO A 119 -22.88 -5.16 -5.16
CA PRO A 119 -24.03 -4.33 -5.52
C PRO A 119 -23.66 -3.05 -6.27
N TRP A 120 -22.41 -2.64 -6.29
CA TRP A 120 -22.00 -1.36 -6.85
C TRP A 120 -21.77 -1.44 -8.37
N PRO A 121 -22.40 -0.59 -9.21
CA PRO A 121 -22.20 -0.61 -10.66
C PRO A 121 -20.73 -0.35 -11.04
N SER A 122 -20.12 -1.29 -11.78
CA SER A 122 -18.70 -1.19 -12.16
C SER A 122 -18.38 0.02 -13.06
N ARG A 123 -19.35 0.46 -13.87
CA ARG A 123 -19.17 1.64 -14.73
C ARG A 123 -19.01 2.95 -13.96
N VAL A 124 -19.49 3.01 -12.71
CA VAL A 124 -19.44 4.22 -11.88
C VAL A 124 -18.44 4.06 -10.73
N PHE A 125 -18.32 2.86 -10.19
CA PHE A 125 -17.49 2.54 -9.02
C PHE A 125 -16.43 1.50 -9.40
N SER A 126 -15.55 1.87 -10.32
CA SER A 126 -14.51 0.97 -10.83
C SER A 126 -13.56 0.48 -9.76
N GLY A 127 -13.14 1.34 -8.82
CA GLY A 127 -12.28 0.95 -7.71
C GLY A 127 -12.95 -0.06 -6.76
N ILE A 128 -14.27 0.05 -6.52
CA ILE A 128 -15.01 -0.95 -5.75
C ILE A 128 -15.14 -2.25 -6.56
N ALA A 129 -15.37 -2.13 -7.87
CA ALA A 129 -15.48 -3.31 -8.73
C ALA A 129 -14.20 -4.12 -8.79
N ASP A 130 -13.05 -3.45 -8.72
CA ASP A 130 -11.72 -4.08 -8.65
C ASP A 130 -11.56 -4.98 -7.40
N LEU A 131 -12.33 -4.70 -6.33
CA LEU A 131 -12.31 -5.49 -5.09
C LEU A 131 -13.29 -6.66 -5.07
N ARG A 132 -13.99 -6.95 -6.17
CA ARG A 132 -14.86 -8.13 -6.26
C ARG A 132 -14.04 -9.40 -6.31
N ASN A 133 -14.57 -10.46 -5.67
CA ASN A 133 -14.00 -11.79 -5.85
C ASN A 133 -13.95 -12.15 -7.35
N GLY A 134 -12.80 -12.60 -7.83
CA GLY A 134 -12.60 -12.94 -9.24
C GLY A 134 -12.55 -11.74 -10.18
N SER A 135 -12.31 -10.52 -9.69
CA SER A 135 -12.02 -9.38 -10.58
C SER A 135 -10.72 -9.63 -11.34
N ALA A 136 -10.65 -9.14 -12.58
CA ALA A 136 -9.45 -9.26 -13.41
C ALA A 136 -8.20 -8.71 -12.71
N LEU A 137 -8.34 -7.64 -11.93
CA LEU A 137 -7.24 -7.08 -11.16
C LEU A 137 -6.74 -8.05 -10.10
N LEU A 138 -7.64 -8.59 -9.25
CA LEU A 138 -7.25 -9.52 -8.19
C LEU A 138 -6.73 -10.85 -8.75
N GLU A 139 -7.31 -11.35 -9.85
CA GLU A 139 -6.78 -12.53 -10.54
C GLU A 139 -5.35 -12.29 -11.03
N ARG A 140 -5.07 -11.13 -11.61
CA ARG A 140 -3.72 -10.76 -12.04
C ARG A 140 -2.75 -10.65 -10.86
N LEU A 141 -3.14 -10.00 -9.76
CA LEU A 141 -2.31 -9.88 -8.57
C LEU A 141 -2.05 -11.22 -7.89
N ASN A 142 -3.05 -12.10 -7.84
CA ASN A 142 -2.93 -13.41 -7.19
C ASN A 142 -2.29 -14.47 -8.09
N GLY A 143 -2.25 -14.24 -9.40
CA GLY A 143 -1.61 -15.14 -10.37
C GLY A 143 -0.09 -15.04 -10.42
N ASP A 144 0.50 -13.93 -9.92
CA ASP A 144 1.95 -13.74 -9.87
C ASP A 144 2.36 -13.23 -8.48
N LEU A 145 2.73 -14.16 -7.61
CA LEU A 145 3.18 -13.88 -6.25
C LEU A 145 4.71 -13.92 -6.09
N ASP A 146 5.44 -14.30 -7.14
CA ASP A 146 6.90 -14.52 -7.07
C ASP A 146 7.65 -13.26 -6.66
N GLY A 147 7.20 -12.10 -7.14
CA GLY A 147 7.78 -10.83 -6.75
C GLY A 147 7.61 -10.53 -5.26
N LEU A 148 6.47 -10.86 -4.67
CA LEU A 148 6.20 -10.64 -3.24
C LEU A 148 7.05 -11.53 -2.33
N GLN A 149 7.49 -12.69 -2.81
CA GLN A 149 8.37 -13.58 -2.03
C GLN A 149 9.78 -13.00 -1.83
N ARG A 150 10.14 -11.96 -2.59
CA ARG A 150 11.46 -11.29 -2.49
C ARG A 150 11.50 -10.23 -1.39
N ILE A 151 10.36 -9.87 -0.83
CA ILE A 151 10.23 -8.89 0.24
C ILE A 151 9.55 -9.52 1.46
N GLU A 152 9.74 -8.92 2.62
CA GLU A 152 9.08 -9.37 3.84
C GLU A 152 7.61 -8.92 3.85
N CYS A 153 6.68 -9.88 3.80
CA CYS A 153 5.24 -9.61 3.75
C CYS A 153 4.54 -10.06 5.04
N HIS A 154 3.73 -9.16 5.61
CA HIS A 154 2.89 -9.43 6.78
C HIS A 154 1.43 -9.09 6.46
N SER A 155 0.52 -10.01 6.81
CA SER A 155 -0.92 -9.79 6.63
C SER A 155 -1.64 -9.93 7.97
N PHE A 156 -2.42 -8.90 8.32
CA PHE A 156 -3.21 -8.84 9.52
C PHE A 156 -4.69 -8.77 9.16
N TYR A 157 -5.48 -9.71 9.66
CA TYR A 157 -6.93 -9.78 9.46
C TYR A 157 -7.61 -10.23 10.74
N SER A 158 -8.84 -9.79 10.96
CA SER A 158 -9.68 -10.33 12.02
C SER A 158 -10.38 -11.59 11.53
N ALA A 159 -10.43 -12.59 12.36
CA ALA A 159 -11.23 -13.79 12.13
C ALA A 159 -12.72 -13.49 12.26
#